data_9c5039151983929830742cc0df4d5986
#
_entry.id   9c5039151983929830742cc0df4d5986
#
_cell.length_a   1.000
_cell.length_b   1.000
_cell.length_c   1.000
_cell.angle_alpha   90.00
_cell.angle_beta   90.00
_cell.angle_gamma   90.00
#
_symmetry.space_group_name_H-M   'P 1'
#
loop_
_entity.id
_entity.type
_entity.pdbx_description
1 polymer ?
#
loop_
_entity_poly.entity_id
_entity_poly.type
_entity_poly.pdbx_seq_one_letter_code
_entity_poly.pdbx_strand_id
1 'polypeptide(L)'
;MKAACGHVFKYGDNVDTDVIIPARYLNSSDPKELATHCMEDIDKDFVKNVKEGDIIVANKNFGCGSSREHAPISIKAAGVSCVIAETFARIFYRNAINIGLPIIECPDAAKEIEAGDEVEVNFDTGVITDKTKGTSYQGQAFPPFMQKSIDCEGLVNYINQK
;
A
#
# COMPACT_ATOMS: atom_id res chain seq x y z
N MET A 1 -2.87 14.15 3.80
CA MET A 1 -1.93 13.80 2.72
C MET A 1 -2.66 13.85 1.39
N LYS A 2 -2.19 14.66 0.47
CA LYS A 2 -2.87 14.86 -0.82
C LYS A 2 -2.19 14.15 -1.98
N ALA A 3 -0.91 13.82 -1.86
CA ALA A 3 -0.16 13.16 -2.88
C ALA A 3 0.97 12.33 -2.29
N ALA A 4 1.40 11.32 -3.03
CA ALA A 4 2.57 10.51 -2.71
C ALA A 4 3.49 10.48 -3.91
N CYS A 5 4.80 10.40 -3.65
CA CYS A 5 5.79 10.28 -4.72
C CYS A 5 6.93 9.40 -4.22
N GLY A 6 7.28 8.39 -4.99
CA GLY A 6 8.33 7.45 -4.62
C GLY A 6 8.65 6.47 -5.73
N HIS A 7 9.60 5.58 -5.46
CA HIS A 7 9.98 4.53 -6.39
C HIS A 7 9.12 3.27 -6.16
N VAL A 8 8.99 2.46 -7.21
CA VAL A 8 8.07 1.33 -7.24
C VAL A 8 8.78 0.02 -6.91
N PHE A 9 8.15 -0.74 -6.02
CA PHE A 9 8.41 -2.17 -5.82
C PHE A 9 7.26 -2.94 -6.47
N LYS A 10 7.57 -3.76 -7.46
CA LYS A 10 6.55 -4.45 -8.26
C LYS A 10 6.45 -5.93 -7.90
N TYR A 11 5.22 -6.38 -7.68
CA TYR A 11 4.90 -7.78 -7.37
C TYR A 11 3.78 -8.29 -8.27
N GLY A 12 3.53 -9.58 -8.26
CA GLY A 12 2.56 -10.22 -9.16
C GLY A 12 1.16 -10.37 -8.58
N ASP A 13 0.46 -11.40 -9.05
CA ASP A 13 -0.89 -11.75 -8.59
C ASP A 13 -0.85 -12.44 -7.23
N ASN A 14 -1.98 -12.33 -6.51
CA ASN A 14 -2.22 -13.09 -5.27
C ASN A 14 -1.11 -12.95 -4.23
N VAL A 15 -0.68 -11.71 -3.99
CA VAL A 15 0.24 -11.42 -2.89
C VAL A 15 -0.53 -11.60 -1.59
N ASP A 16 -0.32 -12.73 -0.97
CA ASP A 16 -1.04 -13.22 0.20
C ASP A 16 -0.60 -12.50 1.47
N THR A 17 -1.47 -12.41 2.47
CA THR A 17 -1.12 -11.77 3.75
C THR A 17 0.02 -12.50 4.47
N ASP A 18 0.14 -13.83 4.32
CA ASP A 18 1.28 -14.59 4.85
C ASP A 18 2.61 -14.24 4.17
N VAL A 19 2.54 -13.80 2.90
CA VAL A 19 3.71 -13.34 2.16
C VAL A 19 4.08 -11.93 2.58
N ILE A 20 3.08 -11.09 2.83
CA ILE A 20 3.31 -9.70 3.29
C ILE A 20 3.94 -9.70 4.68
N ILE A 21 3.36 -10.46 5.61
CA ILE A 21 3.91 -10.63 6.95
C ILE A 21 3.68 -12.08 7.40
N PRO A 22 4.76 -12.88 7.51
CA PRO A 22 4.64 -14.29 7.87
C PRO A 22 4.01 -14.50 9.24
N ALA A 23 3.27 -15.61 9.37
CA ALA A 23 2.56 -15.94 10.61
C ALA A 23 3.49 -16.02 11.84
N ARG A 24 4.75 -16.36 11.64
CA ARG A 24 5.73 -16.44 12.75
C ARG A 24 6.01 -15.11 13.43
N TYR A 25 5.57 -14.00 12.83
CA TYR A 25 5.74 -12.66 13.41
C TYR A 25 4.46 -12.07 13.99
N LEU A 26 3.35 -12.81 13.98
CA LEU A 26 2.05 -12.29 14.40
C LEU A 26 1.87 -12.21 15.93
N ASN A 27 2.81 -12.71 16.69
CA ASN A 27 2.81 -12.55 18.15
C ASN A 27 3.24 -11.15 18.60
N SER A 28 3.72 -10.34 17.66
CA SER A 28 4.04 -8.93 17.92
C SER A 28 2.99 -8.04 17.27
N SER A 29 2.62 -6.95 17.94
CA SER A 29 1.79 -5.90 17.35
C SER A 29 2.55 -4.59 17.21
N ASP A 30 3.85 -4.59 17.45
CA ASP A 30 4.70 -3.41 17.28
C ASP A 30 4.89 -3.14 15.78
N PRO A 31 4.38 -2.01 15.25
CA PRO A 31 4.53 -1.69 13.83
C PRO A 31 5.98 -1.67 13.36
N LYS A 32 6.91 -1.20 14.17
CA LYS A 32 8.32 -1.15 13.81
C LYS A 32 8.92 -2.54 13.64
N GLU A 33 8.56 -3.47 14.51
CA GLU A 33 9.02 -4.85 14.39
C GLU A 33 8.42 -5.52 13.17
N LEU A 34 7.12 -5.34 12.92
CA LEU A 34 6.46 -5.89 11.75
C LEU A 34 7.09 -5.33 10.45
N ALA A 35 7.44 -4.05 10.45
CA ALA A 35 8.08 -3.42 9.29
C ALA A 35 9.40 -4.08 8.92
N THR A 36 10.19 -4.55 9.90
CA THR A 36 11.48 -5.18 9.63
C THR A 36 11.36 -6.52 8.93
N HIS A 37 10.15 -7.12 8.94
CA HIS A 37 9.89 -8.42 8.31
C HIS A 37 8.90 -8.32 7.15
N CYS A 38 8.51 -7.10 6.77
CA CYS A 38 7.55 -6.87 5.71
C CYS A 38 8.08 -7.43 4.38
N MET A 39 7.27 -8.24 3.70
CA MET A 39 7.60 -8.86 2.41
C MET A 39 8.80 -9.83 2.46
N GLU A 40 9.23 -10.23 3.63
CA GLU A 40 10.45 -11.03 3.81
C GLU A 40 10.46 -12.32 3.00
N ASP A 41 9.33 -13.01 2.91
CA ASP A 41 9.25 -14.30 2.22
C ASP A 41 9.17 -14.18 0.70
N ILE A 42 8.81 -13.02 0.17
CA ILE A 42 8.72 -12.80 -1.28
C ILE A 42 9.88 -11.93 -1.79
N ASP A 43 10.37 -11.03 -0.97
CA ASP A 43 11.46 -10.11 -1.34
C ASP A 43 12.22 -9.72 -0.08
N LYS A 44 13.21 -10.52 0.27
CA LYS A 44 13.97 -10.31 1.50
C LYS A 44 14.77 -9.01 1.52
N ASP A 45 14.99 -8.41 0.35
CA ASP A 45 15.70 -7.14 0.24
C ASP A 45 14.77 -5.93 0.30
N PHE A 46 13.47 -6.15 0.34
CA PHE A 46 12.49 -5.05 0.37
C PHE A 46 12.76 -4.08 1.52
N VAL A 47 12.91 -4.60 2.74
CA VAL A 47 13.10 -3.75 3.92
C VAL A 47 14.43 -3.02 3.92
N LYS A 48 15.42 -3.51 3.16
CA LYS A 48 16.72 -2.84 3.00
C LYS A 48 16.66 -1.69 2.01
N ASN A 49 15.80 -1.82 1.01
CA ASN A 49 15.76 -0.90 -0.13
C ASN A 49 14.59 0.09 -0.06
N VAL A 50 13.55 -0.23 0.68
CA VAL A 50 12.37 0.65 0.78
C VAL A 50 12.74 1.95 1.52
N LYS A 51 12.24 3.06 0.98
CA LYS A 51 12.41 4.38 1.58
C LYS A 51 11.04 4.98 1.86
N GLU A 52 10.99 5.90 2.80
CA GLU A 52 9.74 6.60 3.09
C GLU A 52 9.20 7.26 1.83
N GLY A 53 7.95 7.00 1.53
CA GLY A 53 7.28 7.51 0.33
C GLY A 53 7.24 6.55 -0.84
N ASP A 54 7.96 5.44 -0.78
CA ASP A 54 7.96 4.46 -1.87
C ASP A 54 6.59 3.82 -2.05
N ILE A 55 6.37 3.21 -3.21
CA ILE A 55 5.06 2.72 -3.65
C ILE A 55 5.17 1.24 -4.02
N ILE A 56 4.19 0.44 -3.59
CA ILE A 56 4.06 -0.94 -4.04
C ILE A 56 3.05 -0.97 -5.19
N VAL A 57 3.42 -1.66 -6.27
CA VAL A 57 2.52 -1.93 -7.40
C VAL A 57 2.41 -3.45 -7.58
N ALA A 58 1.20 -3.96 -7.63
CA ALA A 58 0.94 -5.38 -7.78
C ALA A 58 -0.20 -5.61 -8.76
N ASN A 59 -0.50 -6.88 -9.06
CA ASN A 59 -1.55 -7.22 -10.00
C ASN A 59 -2.85 -7.55 -9.28
N LYS A 60 -3.41 -8.76 -9.51
CA LYS A 60 -4.73 -9.10 -8.99
C LYS A 60 -4.68 -9.61 -7.57
N ASN A 61 -5.74 -9.33 -6.82
CA ASN A 61 -6.04 -9.95 -5.54
C ASN A 61 -4.93 -9.74 -4.49
N PHE A 62 -4.41 -8.50 -4.42
CA PHE A 62 -3.39 -8.16 -3.43
C PHE A 62 -3.98 -8.22 -2.02
N GLY A 63 -3.26 -8.87 -1.11
CA GLY A 63 -3.70 -9.00 0.28
C GLY A 63 -4.67 -10.15 0.52
N CYS A 64 -4.72 -11.13 -0.39
CA CYS A 64 -5.57 -12.31 -0.24
C CYS A 64 -5.12 -13.18 0.95
N GLY A 65 -5.90 -14.18 1.26
CA GLY A 65 -5.61 -15.08 2.38
C GLY A 65 -6.30 -14.66 3.67
N SER A 66 -5.59 -14.75 4.79
CA SER A 66 -6.18 -14.48 6.10
C SER A 66 -6.45 -13.01 6.35
N SER A 67 -7.48 -12.74 7.15
CA SER A 67 -7.86 -11.38 7.55
C SER A 67 -6.92 -10.86 8.64
N ARG A 68 -5.72 -10.39 8.24
CA ARG A 68 -4.71 -9.93 9.20
C ARG A 68 -4.48 -8.44 9.06
N GLU A 69 -4.76 -7.71 10.13
CA GLU A 69 -4.47 -6.27 10.19
C GLU A 69 -2.96 -6.01 10.17
N HIS A 70 -2.16 -6.99 10.58
CA HIS A 70 -0.70 -6.88 10.59
C HIS A 70 -0.13 -6.63 9.19
N ALA A 71 -0.77 -7.14 8.13
CA ALA A 71 -0.28 -6.96 6.77
C ALA A 71 -0.24 -5.48 6.35
N PRO A 72 -1.36 -4.73 6.38
CA PRO A 72 -1.29 -3.31 6.02
C PRO A 72 -0.48 -2.49 7.03
N ILE A 73 -0.47 -2.86 8.31
CA ILE A 73 0.34 -2.18 9.32
C ILE A 73 1.83 -2.30 8.98
N SER A 74 2.29 -3.50 8.61
CA SER A 74 3.71 -3.73 8.27
C SER A 74 4.11 -2.93 7.03
N ILE A 75 3.27 -2.86 6.02
CA ILE A 75 3.53 -2.09 4.81
C ILE A 75 3.65 -0.61 5.13
N LYS A 76 2.71 -0.06 5.87
CA LYS A 76 2.71 1.36 6.23
C LYS A 76 3.92 1.70 7.09
N ALA A 77 4.23 0.88 8.08
CA ALA A 77 5.36 1.12 8.98
C ALA A 77 6.71 1.00 8.27
N ALA A 78 6.78 0.24 7.18
CA ALA A 78 8.00 0.14 6.35
C ALA A 78 8.28 1.43 5.56
N GLY A 79 7.31 2.36 5.51
CA GLY A 79 7.48 3.64 4.83
C GLY A 79 6.73 3.76 3.52
N VAL A 80 5.99 2.74 3.11
CA VAL A 80 5.23 2.75 1.86
C VAL A 80 4.11 3.78 1.95
N SER A 81 4.05 4.68 0.98
CA SER A 81 3.05 5.75 0.96
C SER A 81 1.75 5.36 0.29
N CYS A 82 1.78 4.37 -0.60
CA CYS A 82 0.60 3.95 -1.35
C CYS A 82 0.81 2.55 -1.93
N VAL A 83 -0.26 1.78 -2.04
CA VAL A 83 -0.26 0.51 -2.77
C VAL A 83 -1.21 0.64 -3.95
N ILE A 84 -0.71 0.36 -5.15
CA ILE A 84 -1.48 0.34 -6.39
C ILE A 84 -1.61 -1.10 -6.84
N ALA A 85 -2.81 -1.57 -7.11
CA ALA A 85 -3.01 -2.92 -7.59
C ALA A 85 -4.12 -2.95 -8.63
N GLU A 86 -4.15 -4.02 -9.42
CA GLU A 86 -5.24 -4.27 -10.34
C GLU A 86 -6.54 -4.50 -9.55
N THR A 87 -6.48 -5.35 -8.52
CA THR A 87 -7.56 -5.54 -7.54
C THR A 87 -6.98 -5.84 -6.16
N PHE A 88 -7.75 -5.59 -5.12
CA PHE A 88 -7.43 -5.94 -3.74
C PHE A 88 -8.43 -6.95 -3.19
N ALA A 89 -7.97 -7.81 -2.30
CA ALA A 89 -8.88 -8.62 -1.48
C ALA A 89 -9.69 -7.68 -0.58
N ARG A 90 -10.99 -7.96 -0.44
CA ARG A 90 -11.93 -7.06 0.26
C ARG A 90 -11.50 -6.74 1.68
N ILE A 91 -11.08 -7.75 2.44
CA ILE A 91 -10.70 -7.56 3.84
C ILE A 91 -9.43 -6.74 3.96
N PHE A 92 -8.44 -7.00 3.08
CA PHE A 92 -7.22 -6.19 3.04
C PHE A 92 -7.56 -4.73 2.74
N TYR A 93 -8.42 -4.49 1.76
CA TYR A 93 -8.84 -3.14 1.39
C TYR A 93 -9.41 -2.41 2.61
N ARG A 94 -10.34 -3.05 3.32
CA ARG A 94 -10.95 -2.48 4.52
C ARG A 94 -9.92 -2.19 5.61
N ASN A 95 -9.05 -3.15 5.90
CA ASN A 95 -8.04 -2.99 6.94
C ASN A 95 -7.06 -1.87 6.61
N ALA A 96 -6.65 -1.76 5.34
CA ALA A 96 -5.75 -0.70 4.89
C ALA A 96 -6.36 0.68 5.11
N ILE A 97 -7.62 0.86 4.75
CA ILE A 97 -8.33 2.12 4.97
C ILE A 97 -8.43 2.45 6.46
N ASN A 98 -8.74 1.46 7.29
CA ASN A 98 -8.89 1.67 8.74
C ASN A 98 -7.60 2.14 9.41
N ILE A 99 -6.44 1.71 8.93
CA ILE A 99 -5.15 2.12 9.51
C ILE A 99 -4.51 3.31 8.78
N GLY A 100 -5.16 3.81 7.73
CA GLY A 100 -4.68 4.96 6.99
C GLY A 100 -3.60 4.66 5.95
N LEU A 101 -3.54 3.44 5.44
CA LEU A 101 -2.67 3.09 4.31
C LEU A 101 -3.41 3.38 3.01
N PRO A 102 -2.97 4.37 2.22
CA PRO A 102 -3.62 4.66 0.94
C PRO A 102 -3.47 3.51 -0.05
N ILE A 103 -4.58 3.13 -0.70
CA ILE A 103 -4.60 2.09 -1.72
C ILE A 103 -5.48 2.53 -2.88
N ILE A 104 -5.07 2.16 -4.10
CA ILE A 104 -5.80 2.51 -5.31
C ILE A 104 -5.88 1.30 -6.23
N GLU A 105 -7.08 0.99 -6.72
CA GLU A 105 -7.27 0.00 -7.77
C GLU A 105 -7.18 0.68 -9.13
N CYS A 106 -6.18 0.29 -9.92
CA CYS A 106 -5.99 0.81 -11.27
C CYS A 106 -5.33 -0.26 -12.13
N PRO A 107 -6.11 -1.05 -12.89
CA PRO A 107 -5.54 -2.14 -13.71
C PRO A 107 -4.50 -1.66 -14.71
N ASP A 108 -4.72 -0.52 -15.36
CA ASP A 108 -3.77 -0.02 -16.36
C ASP A 108 -2.43 0.34 -15.73
N ALA A 109 -2.45 1.05 -14.61
CA ALA A 109 -1.24 1.40 -13.87
C ALA A 109 -0.52 0.14 -13.38
N ALA A 110 -1.26 -0.81 -12.83
CA ALA A 110 -0.69 -2.05 -12.32
C ALA A 110 0.04 -2.85 -13.40
N LYS A 111 -0.44 -2.81 -14.63
CA LYS A 111 0.18 -3.54 -15.74
C LYS A 111 1.38 -2.85 -16.33
N GLU A 112 1.35 -1.52 -16.42
CA GLU A 112 2.33 -0.76 -17.19
C GLU A 112 3.47 -0.19 -16.35
N ILE A 113 3.23 0.11 -15.08
CA ILE A 113 4.28 0.61 -14.19
C ILE A 113 5.26 -0.53 -13.88
N GLU A 114 6.55 -0.24 -13.95
CA GLU A 114 7.60 -1.23 -13.71
C GLU A 114 8.35 -0.94 -12.42
N ALA A 115 9.03 -1.98 -11.91
CA ALA A 115 9.85 -1.86 -10.70
C ALA A 115 10.94 -0.80 -10.93
N GLY A 116 11.13 0.06 -9.94
CA GLY A 116 12.12 1.14 -9.99
C GLY A 116 11.62 2.43 -10.64
N ASP A 117 10.45 2.43 -11.26
CA ASP A 117 9.88 3.65 -11.81
C ASP A 117 9.59 4.65 -10.69
N GLU A 118 9.74 5.94 -10.98
CA GLU A 118 9.32 6.99 -10.07
C GLU A 118 7.87 7.35 -10.39
N VAL A 119 7.00 7.23 -9.39
CA VAL A 119 5.55 7.40 -9.55
C VAL A 119 5.02 8.41 -8.55
N GLU A 120 4.12 9.27 -9.01
CA GLU A 120 3.38 10.21 -8.16
C GLU A 120 1.90 9.86 -8.19
N VAL A 121 1.26 9.88 -7.03
CA VAL A 121 -0.17 9.60 -6.90
C VAL A 121 -0.84 10.80 -6.28
N ASN A 122 -1.88 11.32 -6.96
CA ASN A 122 -2.72 12.39 -6.41
C ASN A 122 -3.97 11.75 -5.80
N PHE A 123 -4.10 11.82 -4.48
CA PHE A 123 -5.20 11.17 -3.78
C PHE A 123 -6.53 11.90 -3.96
N ASP A 124 -6.52 13.19 -4.28
CA ASP A 124 -7.74 13.97 -4.49
C ASP A 124 -8.42 13.61 -5.80
N THR A 125 -7.64 13.32 -6.84
CA THR A 125 -8.15 13.05 -8.19
C THR A 125 -8.05 11.58 -8.58
N GLY A 126 -7.20 10.81 -7.92
CA GLY A 126 -6.91 9.43 -8.29
C GLY A 126 -5.95 9.30 -9.46
N VAL A 127 -5.33 10.39 -9.91
CA VAL A 127 -4.39 10.35 -11.03
C VAL A 127 -3.04 9.80 -10.55
N ILE A 128 -2.54 8.81 -11.28
CA ILE A 128 -1.26 8.17 -11.06
C ILE A 128 -0.36 8.56 -12.22
N THR A 129 0.79 9.17 -11.94
CA THR A 129 1.74 9.61 -12.96
C THR A 129 3.04 8.84 -12.83
N ASP A 130 3.41 8.10 -13.87
CA ASP A 130 4.73 7.46 -13.97
C ASP A 130 5.70 8.47 -14.56
N LYS A 131 6.51 9.08 -13.70
CA LYS A 131 7.46 10.14 -14.13
C LYS A 131 8.59 9.58 -14.97
N THR A 132 8.97 8.34 -14.76
CA THR A 132 10.04 7.70 -15.52
C THR A 132 9.63 7.50 -16.96
N LYS A 133 8.38 7.08 -17.19
CA LYS A 133 7.86 6.84 -18.54
C LYS A 133 7.13 8.04 -19.16
N GLY A 134 6.75 9.01 -18.33
CA GLY A 134 5.95 10.16 -18.78
C GLY A 134 4.51 9.79 -19.08
N THR A 135 3.98 8.75 -18.46
CA THR A 135 2.60 8.29 -18.64
C THR A 135 1.76 8.58 -17.42
N SER A 136 0.43 8.65 -17.61
CA SER A 136 -0.49 8.84 -16.49
C SER A 136 -1.70 7.93 -16.63
N TYR A 137 -2.32 7.62 -15.47
CA TYR A 137 -3.43 6.70 -15.37
C TYR A 137 -4.47 7.27 -14.43
N GLN A 138 -5.73 6.97 -14.67
CA GLN A 138 -6.83 7.39 -13.80
C GLN A 138 -7.25 6.23 -12.92
N GLY A 139 -6.89 6.28 -11.65
CA GLY A 139 -7.40 5.38 -10.63
C GLY A 139 -8.68 5.94 -10.03
N GLN A 140 -9.24 5.22 -9.07
CA GLN A 140 -10.43 5.66 -8.36
C GLN A 140 -10.04 6.60 -7.23
N ALA A 141 -10.53 7.83 -7.27
CA ALA A 141 -10.29 8.79 -6.19
C ALA A 141 -11.00 8.34 -4.91
N PHE A 142 -10.40 8.65 -3.77
CA PHE A 142 -11.03 8.35 -2.49
C PHE A 142 -12.21 9.29 -2.25
N PRO A 143 -13.31 8.79 -1.65
CA PRO A 143 -14.34 9.67 -1.12
C PRO A 143 -13.76 10.61 -0.05
N PRO A 144 -14.33 11.81 0.16
CA PRO A 144 -13.81 12.76 1.15
C PRO A 144 -13.65 12.16 2.55
N PHE A 145 -14.57 11.33 2.95
CA PHE A 145 -14.52 10.63 4.25
C PHE A 145 -13.26 9.74 4.36
N MET A 146 -12.90 9.02 3.31
CA MET A 146 -11.73 8.14 3.29
C MET A 146 -10.44 8.95 3.27
N GLN A 147 -10.41 10.06 2.55
CA GLN A 147 -9.26 10.96 2.55
C GLN A 147 -8.99 11.50 3.94
N LYS A 148 -10.03 11.83 4.68
CA LYS A 148 -9.90 12.32 6.03
C LYS A 148 -9.34 11.26 6.98
N SER A 149 -9.74 10.00 6.81
CA SER A 149 -9.18 8.87 7.56
C SER A 149 -7.70 8.72 7.30
N ILE A 150 -7.28 8.85 6.05
CA ILE A 150 -5.87 8.76 5.65
C ILE A 150 -5.08 9.90 6.27
N ASP A 151 -5.58 11.14 6.21
CA ASP A 151 -4.92 12.31 6.76
C ASP A 151 -4.74 12.20 8.27
N CYS A 152 -5.65 11.53 8.96
CA CYS A 152 -5.57 11.28 10.40
C CYS A 152 -4.83 10.00 10.75
N GLU A 153 -4.18 9.37 9.78
CA GLU A 153 -3.45 8.11 9.92
C GLU A 153 -4.33 6.92 10.32
N GLY A 154 -5.62 7.00 10.02
CA GLY A 154 -6.54 5.92 10.23
C GLY A 154 -7.85 6.37 10.86
N LEU A 155 -8.85 5.52 10.75
CA LEU A 155 -10.21 5.83 11.19
C LEU A 155 -10.28 6.09 12.69
N VAL A 156 -9.52 5.36 13.50
CA VAL A 156 -9.49 5.54 14.96
C VAL A 156 -8.99 6.95 15.30
N ASN A 157 -7.92 7.40 14.67
CA ASN A 157 -7.39 8.74 14.89
C ASN A 157 -8.37 9.81 14.43
N TYR A 158 -9.06 9.58 13.31
CA TYR A 158 -10.09 10.50 12.83
C TYR A 158 -11.22 10.66 13.85
N ILE A 159 -11.69 9.57 14.44
CA ILE A 159 -12.73 9.60 15.45
C ILE A 159 -12.25 10.34 16.70
N ASN A 160 -11.02 10.10 17.14
CA ASN A 160 -10.47 10.70 18.35
C ASN A 160 -10.21 12.20 18.23
N GLN A 161 -10.15 12.73 17.00
CA GLN A 161 -9.98 14.16 16.78
C GLN A 161 -11.27 14.97 16.93
N LYS A 162 -12.37 14.29 17.08
CA LYS A 162 -13.65 14.93 17.34
C LYS A 162 -13.89 15.03 18.84
#